data_c6c882d53fc417398fa97a4794b024b5
#
_entry.id   c6c882d53fc417398fa97a4794b024b5
#
_cell.length_a   1.000
_cell.length_b   1.000
_cell.length_c   1.000
_cell.angle_alpha   90.00
_cell.angle_beta   90.00
_cell.angle_gamma   90.00
#
_symmetry.space_group_name_H-M   'P 1'
#
loop_
_entity.id
_entity.type
_entity.pdbx_description
1 polymer ?
#
loop_
_entity_poly.entity_id
_entity_poly.type
_entity_poly.pdbx_seq_one_letter_code
_entity_poly.pdbx_strand_id
1 'polypeptide(L)'
;PETIGAISFLSQANTKNVVGGMVLSCVAGPDKLSIKEGFDPNHFMTVSAHLALKSCVGEEYLTYEFVPDGSDERQYSSPGVRIVTPSIHKSKYYEFNEYHTSADDLSFIKPESLIESYEVHKNWISLIESYCHPKRINECCEFQLGKRDLYPRVGGTLNQQAHYENEVGKEHRLFNFENEVILTGAHLGAFQWLMHL
;
A
#
# COMPACT_ATOMS: atom_id res chain seq x y z
N PRO A 1 -14.80 -11.25 -18.79
CA PRO A 1 -15.91 -10.36 -18.40
C PRO A 1 -15.85 -10.09 -16.91
N GLU A 2 -16.06 -8.87 -16.55
CA GLU A 2 -16.14 -8.43 -15.15
C GLU A 2 -17.16 -9.27 -14.36
N THR A 3 -16.96 -9.46 -13.09
CA THR A 3 -17.81 -10.27 -12.21
C THR A 3 -17.85 -11.76 -12.59
N ILE A 4 -18.32 -12.12 -13.79
CA ILE A 4 -18.40 -13.51 -14.25
C ILE A 4 -16.99 -14.09 -14.41
N GLY A 5 -16.02 -13.31 -14.88
CA GLY A 5 -14.62 -13.70 -14.94
C GLY A 5 -14.02 -14.01 -13.58
N ALA A 6 -14.27 -13.16 -12.59
CA ALA A 6 -13.83 -13.37 -11.21
C ALA A 6 -14.48 -14.63 -10.61
N ILE A 7 -15.77 -14.82 -10.79
CA ILE A 7 -16.48 -16.03 -10.32
C ILE A 7 -15.90 -17.29 -10.97
N SER A 8 -15.71 -17.28 -12.29
CA SER A 8 -15.11 -18.40 -13.02
C SER A 8 -13.70 -18.72 -12.54
N PHE A 9 -12.87 -17.70 -12.37
CA PHE A 9 -11.52 -17.85 -11.83
C PHE A 9 -11.56 -18.48 -10.42
N LEU A 10 -12.30 -17.88 -9.51
CA LEU A 10 -12.40 -18.34 -8.12
C LEU A 10 -12.98 -19.74 -7.96
N SER A 11 -13.84 -20.18 -8.89
CA SER A 11 -14.39 -21.55 -8.87
C SER A 11 -13.36 -22.63 -9.24
N GLN A 12 -12.25 -22.26 -9.85
CA GLN A 12 -11.25 -23.20 -10.39
C GLN A 12 -9.86 -23.00 -9.79
N ALA A 13 -9.52 -21.77 -9.38
CA ALA A 13 -8.19 -21.42 -8.94
C ALA A 13 -7.91 -21.84 -7.49
N ASN A 14 -6.69 -22.29 -7.25
CA ASN A 14 -6.19 -22.45 -5.90
C ASN A 14 -5.67 -21.09 -5.42
N THR A 15 -6.44 -20.41 -4.59
CA THR A 15 -6.13 -19.07 -4.07
C THR A 15 -5.32 -19.05 -2.78
N LYS A 16 -4.86 -20.20 -2.27
CA LYS A 16 -4.13 -20.29 -0.99
C LYS A 16 -2.88 -19.43 -0.89
N ASN A 17 -2.23 -19.18 -2.02
CA ASN A 17 -1.03 -18.34 -2.09
C ASN A 17 -1.31 -16.90 -2.53
N VAL A 18 -2.57 -16.54 -2.74
CA VAL A 18 -2.96 -15.18 -3.08
C VAL A 18 -3.10 -14.38 -1.79
N VAL A 19 -2.21 -13.43 -1.60
CA VAL A 19 -2.13 -12.62 -0.37
C VAL A 19 -2.90 -11.29 -0.47
N GLY A 20 -3.29 -10.91 -1.68
CA GLY A 20 -4.05 -9.69 -1.95
C GLY A 20 -4.30 -9.51 -3.43
N GLY A 21 -5.08 -8.52 -3.80
CA GLY A 21 -5.40 -8.18 -5.18
C GLY A 21 -5.55 -6.67 -5.37
N MET A 22 -5.67 -6.27 -6.63
CA MET A 22 -6.08 -4.91 -7.01
C MET A 22 -7.04 -4.98 -8.19
N VAL A 23 -7.99 -4.07 -8.23
CA VAL A 23 -8.86 -3.88 -9.39
C VAL A 23 -8.43 -2.63 -10.13
N LEU A 24 -8.24 -2.74 -11.44
CA LEU A 24 -7.99 -1.62 -12.33
C LEU A 24 -9.28 -1.33 -13.10
N SER A 25 -9.96 -0.28 -12.71
CA SER A 25 -11.20 0.19 -13.33
C SER A 25 -11.26 1.71 -13.23
N CYS A 26 -11.93 2.36 -14.20
CA CYS A 26 -12.13 3.81 -14.17
C CYS A 26 -10.83 4.62 -14.00
N VAL A 27 -9.80 4.32 -14.82
CA VAL A 27 -8.43 4.83 -14.63
C VAL A 27 -8.08 6.08 -15.44
N ALA A 28 -8.99 6.61 -16.25
CA ALA A 28 -8.66 7.68 -17.20
C ALA A 28 -9.64 8.87 -17.23
N GLY A 29 -10.61 8.92 -16.33
CA GLY A 29 -11.55 10.04 -16.21
C GLY A 29 -10.89 11.35 -15.72
N PRO A 30 -11.57 12.47 -15.80
CA PRO A 30 -11.01 13.80 -15.51
C PRO A 30 -10.92 14.14 -14.01
N ASP A 31 -11.58 13.39 -13.13
CA ASP A 31 -11.67 13.71 -11.72
C ASP A 31 -10.39 13.42 -10.93
N LYS A 32 -10.43 13.72 -9.63
CA LYS A 32 -9.33 13.41 -8.72
C LYS A 32 -9.12 11.90 -8.58
N LEU A 33 -7.91 11.51 -8.26
CA LEU A 33 -7.61 10.16 -7.80
C LEU A 33 -8.43 9.82 -6.56
N SER A 34 -8.83 8.58 -6.45
CA SER A 34 -9.55 8.07 -5.29
C SER A 34 -9.17 6.62 -5.03
N ILE A 35 -9.35 6.18 -3.81
CA ILE A 35 -9.24 4.78 -3.41
C ILE A 35 -10.58 4.30 -2.87
N LYS A 36 -11.00 3.12 -3.31
CA LYS A 36 -11.95 2.30 -2.57
C LYS A 36 -11.16 1.27 -1.80
N GLU A 37 -11.22 1.35 -0.49
CA GLU A 37 -10.47 0.47 0.41
C GLU A 37 -10.90 -0.99 0.27
N GLY A 38 -10.03 -1.90 0.66
CA GLY A 38 -10.41 -3.29 0.87
C GLY A 38 -11.21 -3.45 2.17
N PHE A 39 -11.85 -4.60 2.36
CA PHE A 39 -12.66 -4.88 3.55
C PHE A 39 -11.84 -4.88 4.87
N ASP A 40 -10.54 -4.94 4.79
CA ASP A 40 -9.59 -4.72 5.89
C ASP A 40 -8.72 -3.50 5.56
N PRO A 41 -9.00 -2.35 6.17
CA PRO A 41 -8.26 -1.12 5.93
C PRO A 41 -6.81 -1.18 6.44
N ASN A 42 -6.50 -2.09 7.38
CA ASN A 42 -5.17 -2.27 7.92
C ASN A 42 -4.33 -3.29 7.14
N HIS A 43 -4.93 -3.95 6.17
CA HIS A 43 -4.19 -4.91 5.34
C HIS A 43 -3.14 -4.19 4.48
N PHE A 44 -1.97 -4.83 4.28
CA PHE A 44 -0.85 -4.22 3.55
C PHE A 44 -1.23 -3.73 2.15
N MET A 45 -2.19 -4.37 1.47
CA MET A 45 -2.69 -3.92 0.17
C MET A 45 -3.36 -2.56 0.25
N THR A 46 -4.23 -2.34 1.25
CA THR A 46 -4.90 -1.05 1.44
C THR A 46 -3.91 0.03 1.91
N VAL A 47 -3.07 -0.31 2.88
CA VAL A 47 -2.05 0.62 3.41
C VAL A 47 -1.07 1.06 2.31
N SER A 48 -0.57 0.12 1.51
CA SER A 48 0.36 0.44 0.41
C SER A 48 -0.30 1.25 -0.70
N ALA A 49 -1.60 1.07 -0.97
CA ALA A 49 -2.35 1.90 -1.90
C ALA A 49 -2.44 3.36 -1.44
N HIS A 50 -2.73 3.58 -0.15
CA HIS A 50 -2.69 4.92 0.44
C HIS A 50 -1.30 5.55 0.37
N LEU A 51 -0.25 4.79 0.66
CA LEU A 51 1.13 5.27 0.55
C LEU A 51 1.49 5.65 -0.89
N ALA A 52 1.05 4.86 -1.88
CA ALA A 52 1.26 5.17 -3.29
C ALA A 52 0.57 6.47 -3.69
N LEU A 53 -0.68 6.66 -3.29
CA LEU A 53 -1.43 7.89 -3.54
C LEU A 53 -0.76 9.09 -2.87
N LYS A 54 -0.43 9.00 -1.59
CA LYS A 54 0.25 10.06 -0.84
C LYS A 54 1.57 10.49 -1.45
N SER A 55 2.33 9.55 -1.96
CA SER A 55 3.61 9.85 -2.61
C SER A 55 3.47 10.54 -3.97
N CYS A 56 2.35 10.35 -4.67
CA CYS A 56 2.10 10.94 -5.98
C CYS A 56 1.35 12.29 -5.89
N VAL A 57 0.33 12.38 -5.03
CA VAL A 57 -0.58 13.56 -4.99
C VAL A 57 -0.75 14.14 -3.58
N GLY A 58 0.06 13.72 -2.61
CA GLY A 58 -0.08 14.17 -1.23
C GLY A 58 -1.41 13.71 -0.61
N GLU A 59 -2.11 14.62 0.05
CA GLU A 59 -3.43 14.33 0.65
C GLU A 59 -4.60 14.67 -0.31
N GLU A 60 -4.32 14.98 -1.57
CA GLU A 60 -5.33 15.42 -2.54
C GLU A 60 -6.01 14.27 -3.29
N TYR A 61 -6.46 13.24 -2.59
CA TYR A 61 -7.27 12.15 -3.15
C TYR A 61 -8.49 11.87 -2.27
N LEU A 62 -9.48 11.18 -2.84
CA LEU A 62 -10.69 10.79 -2.11
C LEU A 62 -10.56 9.36 -1.58
N THR A 63 -11.16 9.10 -0.43
CA THR A 63 -11.21 7.76 0.17
C THR A 63 -12.66 7.31 0.30
N TYR A 64 -12.93 6.10 -0.16
CA TYR A 64 -14.21 5.41 0.00
C TYR A 64 -14.01 4.15 0.81
N GLU A 65 -14.81 3.97 1.83
CA GLU A 65 -14.82 2.74 2.61
C GLU A 65 -15.26 1.54 1.76
N PHE A 66 -14.90 0.35 2.19
CA PHE A 66 -15.33 -0.86 1.52
C PHE A 66 -16.85 -1.05 1.64
N VAL A 67 -17.49 -1.17 0.49
CA VAL A 67 -18.87 -1.63 0.35
C VAL A 67 -18.83 -2.80 -0.64
N PRO A 68 -19.54 -3.92 -0.39
CA PRO A 68 -19.52 -5.09 -1.28
C PRO A 68 -20.35 -4.88 -2.55
N ASP A 69 -20.07 -3.80 -3.26
CA ASP A 69 -20.66 -3.39 -4.53
C ASP A 69 -19.56 -3.07 -5.57
N GLY A 70 -19.96 -2.69 -6.76
CA GLY A 70 -19.07 -2.24 -7.83
C GLY A 70 -18.51 -3.38 -8.64
N SER A 71 -17.19 -3.48 -8.74
CA SER A 71 -16.48 -4.37 -9.64
C SER A 71 -16.13 -5.74 -9.02
N ASP A 72 -15.01 -6.31 -9.42
CA ASP A 72 -14.59 -7.67 -9.04
C ASP A 72 -14.17 -7.80 -7.57
N GLU A 73 -13.82 -6.69 -6.90
CA GLU A 73 -13.44 -6.69 -5.48
C GLU A 73 -14.48 -7.35 -4.58
N ARG A 74 -15.77 -7.24 -4.92
CA ARG A 74 -16.86 -7.87 -4.18
C ARG A 74 -16.80 -9.40 -4.23
N GLN A 75 -16.29 -9.98 -5.33
CA GLN A 75 -16.14 -11.44 -5.48
C GLN A 75 -14.94 -11.94 -4.68
N TYR A 76 -13.80 -11.25 -4.80
CA TYR A 76 -12.58 -11.58 -4.06
C TYR A 76 -12.73 -11.38 -2.55
N SER A 77 -13.52 -10.39 -2.13
CA SER A 77 -13.80 -10.10 -0.72
C SER A 77 -14.91 -11.00 -0.10
N SER A 78 -15.55 -11.84 -0.90
CA SER A 78 -16.69 -12.67 -0.45
C SER A 78 -16.29 -13.65 0.68
N PRO A 79 -17.25 -14.03 1.53
CA PRO A 79 -17.04 -15.08 2.54
C PRO A 79 -16.52 -16.38 1.90
N GLY A 80 -15.46 -16.95 2.45
CA GLY A 80 -14.81 -18.15 1.91
C GLY A 80 -13.66 -17.87 0.95
N VAL A 81 -13.56 -16.68 0.35
CA VAL A 81 -12.41 -16.21 -0.45
C VAL A 81 -11.51 -15.29 0.38
N ARG A 82 -12.06 -14.19 0.86
CA ARG A 82 -11.40 -13.26 1.80
C ARG A 82 -10.06 -12.72 1.32
N ILE A 83 -9.96 -12.36 0.05
CA ILE A 83 -8.79 -11.69 -0.52
C ILE A 83 -9.04 -10.19 -0.49
N VAL A 84 -8.18 -9.43 0.22
CA VAL A 84 -8.28 -7.97 0.29
C VAL A 84 -7.88 -7.38 -1.05
N THR A 85 -8.81 -6.64 -1.67
CA THR A 85 -8.68 -6.16 -3.04
C THR A 85 -9.16 -4.72 -3.13
N PRO A 86 -8.34 -3.73 -2.73
CA PRO A 86 -8.65 -2.32 -2.93
C PRO A 86 -8.52 -1.94 -4.40
N SER A 87 -9.07 -0.78 -4.76
CA SER A 87 -9.00 -0.24 -6.11
C SER A 87 -8.71 1.26 -6.10
N ILE A 88 -7.88 1.71 -7.04
CA ILE A 88 -7.57 3.14 -7.23
C ILE A 88 -8.23 3.57 -8.54
N HIS A 89 -8.96 4.68 -8.48
CA HIS A 89 -9.75 5.20 -9.59
C HIS A 89 -9.36 6.63 -9.94
N LYS A 90 -9.62 6.99 -11.17
CA LYS A 90 -9.62 8.34 -11.70
C LYS A 90 -11.01 8.59 -12.29
N SER A 91 -11.92 9.20 -11.55
CA SER A 91 -13.38 9.17 -11.74
C SER A 91 -13.98 7.81 -11.35
N LYS A 92 -14.30 7.67 -10.05
CA LYS A 92 -14.86 6.41 -9.53
C LYS A 92 -16.23 6.14 -10.14
N TYR A 93 -16.51 4.87 -10.44
CA TYR A 93 -17.81 4.42 -10.92
C TYR A 93 -18.95 4.90 -9.99
N TYR A 94 -20.10 5.16 -10.56
CA TYR A 94 -21.28 5.80 -9.95
C TYR A 94 -21.12 7.28 -9.56
N GLU A 95 -19.93 7.88 -9.69
CA GLU A 95 -19.68 9.26 -9.28
C GLU A 95 -19.62 10.23 -10.47
N PHE A 96 -19.75 9.77 -11.72
CA PHE A 96 -19.78 10.59 -12.92
C PHE A 96 -20.94 10.22 -13.84
N ASN A 97 -21.47 11.23 -14.55
CA ASN A 97 -22.70 11.10 -15.32
C ASN A 97 -22.57 10.23 -16.56
N GLU A 98 -21.38 10.12 -17.12
CA GLU A 98 -21.06 9.35 -18.32
C GLU A 98 -21.07 7.84 -18.05
N TYR A 99 -20.96 7.42 -16.79
CA TYR A 99 -20.83 6.04 -16.38
C TYR A 99 -21.96 5.16 -16.94
N HIS A 100 -21.59 4.08 -17.62
CA HIS A 100 -22.48 3.14 -18.29
C HIS A 100 -23.43 3.78 -19.33
N THR A 101 -23.01 4.86 -19.93
CA THR A 101 -23.73 5.52 -21.04
C THR A 101 -22.87 5.59 -22.31
N SER A 102 -23.47 5.99 -23.43
CA SER A 102 -22.72 6.23 -24.67
C SER A 102 -21.83 7.49 -24.62
N ALA A 103 -21.95 8.29 -23.57
CA ALA A 103 -21.07 9.44 -23.32
C ALA A 103 -19.74 9.07 -22.67
N ASP A 104 -19.60 7.85 -22.18
CA ASP A 104 -18.32 7.29 -21.75
C ASP A 104 -17.50 6.86 -22.98
N ASP A 105 -16.97 7.84 -23.66
CA ASP A 105 -16.22 7.73 -24.91
C ASP A 105 -14.82 8.39 -24.81
N LEU A 106 -14.10 8.43 -25.91
CA LEU A 106 -12.76 9.02 -25.97
C LEU A 106 -12.72 10.52 -25.67
N SER A 107 -13.85 11.25 -25.70
CA SER A 107 -13.88 12.65 -25.29
C SER A 107 -13.87 12.82 -23.76
N PHE A 108 -14.39 11.84 -23.03
CA PHE A 108 -14.34 11.79 -21.57
C PHE A 108 -12.94 11.42 -21.05
N ILE A 109 -12.25 10.53 -21.73
CA ILE A 109 -10.91 10.04 -21.32
C ILE A 109 -9.86 11.13 -21.51
N LYS A 110 -8.99 11.29 -20.51
CA LYS A 110 -7.86 12.22 -20.55
C LYS A 110 -6.53 11.42 -20.54
N PRO A 111 -5.66 11.62 -21.54
CA PRO A 111 -4.35 10.98 -21.59
C PRO A 111 -3.52 11.27 -20.34
N GLU A 112 -3.58 12.50 -19.83
CA GLU A 112 -2.88 12.93 -18.62
C GLU A 112 -3.36 12.15 -17.39
N SER A 113 -4.67 11.93 -17.29
CA SER A 113 -5.29 11.13 -16.21
C SER A 113 -4.85 9.66 -16.26
N LEU A 114 -4.72 9.12 -17.46
CA LEU A 114 -4.22 7.75 -17.64
C LEU A 114 -2.75 7.62 -17.23
N ILE A 115 -1.92 8.61 -17.56
CA ILE A 115 -0.51 8.66 -17.14
C ILE A 115 -0.42 8.76 -15.61
N GLU A 116 -1.20 9.63 -14.99
CA GLU A 116 -1.24 9.78 -13.54
C GLU A 116 -1.64 8.47 -12.85
N SER A 117 -2.70 7.83 -13.34
CA SER A 117 -3.11 6.51 -12.85
C SER A 117 -2.01 5.46 -13.01
N TYR A 118 -1.34 5.45 -14.15
CA TYR A 118 -0.23 4.52 -14.41
C TYR A 118 0.90 4.70 -13.39
N GLU A 119 1.34 5.94 -13.14
CA GLU A 119 2.43 6.20 -12.18
C GLU A 119 2.04 5.81 -10.76
N VAL A 120 0.81 6.07 -10.34
CA VAL A 120 0.33 5.64 -9.02
C VAL A 120 0.30 4.11 -8.90
N HIS A 121 -0.23 3.41 -9.89
CA HIS A 121 -0.28 1.94 -9.84
C HIS A 121 1.11 1.30 -9.91
N LYS A 122 2.01 1.85 -10.73
CA LYS A 122 3.41 1.43 -10.80
C LYS A 122 4.10 1.60 -9.44
N ASN A 123 3.90 2.74 -8.78
CA ASN A 123 4.43 2.98 -7.45
C ASN A 123 3.82 2.02 -6.42
N TRP A 124 2.51 1.78 -6.51
CA TRP A 124 1.83 0.81 -5.64
C TRP A 124 2.40 -0.61 -5.80
N ILE A 125 2.61 -1.07 -7.01
CA ILE A 125 3.26 -2.36 -7.28
C ILE A 125 4.67 -2.39 -6.67
N SER A 126 5.45 -1.32 -6.81
CA SER A 126 6.79 -1.24 -6.24
C SER A 126 6.79 -1.31 -4.72
N LEU A 127 5.78 -0.70 -4.06
CA LEU A 127 5.60 -0.80 -2.62
C LEU A 127 5.22 -2.22 -2.19
N ILE A 128 4.35 -2.90 -2.94
CA ILE A 128 3.97 -4.29 -2.69
C ILE A 128 5.18 -5.22 -2.82
N GLU A 129 5.98 -5.07 -3.87
CA GLU A 129 7.19 -5.86 -4.11
C GLU A 129 8.27 -5.63 -3.03
N SER A 130 8.32 -4.44 -2.47
CA SER A 130 9.25 -4.11 -1.38
C SER A 130 8.70 -4.47 0.02
N TYR A 131 7.43 -4.89 0.11
CA TYR A 131 6.82 -5.24 1.39
C TYR A 131 7.51 -6.45 2.01
N CYS A 132 7.89 -6.32 3.26
CA CYS A 132 8.44 -7.41 4.04
C CYS A 132 7.78 -7.47 5.41
N HIS A 133 7.61 -8.68 5.94
CA HIS A 133 7.18 -8.91 7.31
C HIS A 133 8.41 -9.33 8.14
N PRO A 134 9.11 -8.38 8.77
CA PRO A 134 10.28 -8.73 9.56
C PRO A 134 9.84 -9.60 10.73
N LYS A 135 10.53 -10.73 10.91
CA LYS A 135 10.30 -11.62 12.05
C LYS A 135 11.51 -11.58 12.97
N ARG A 136 11.26 -11.33 14.23
CA ARG A 136 12.28 -11.38 15.25
C ARG A 136 12.72 -12.84 15.46
N ILE A 137 14.00 -13.12 15.30
CA ILE A 137 14.58 -14.47 15.47
C ILE A 137 14.85 -14.75 16.96
N ASN A 138 15.26 -13.72 17.72
CA ASN A 138 15.47 -13.84 19.15
C ASN A 138 14.24 -13.32 19.90
N GLU A 139 13.51 -14.21 20.54
CA GLU A 139 12.26 -13.89 21.24
C GLU A 139 12.48 -13.27 22.62
N CYS A 140 13.72 -13.32 23.14
CA CYS A 140 14.04 -12.86 24.48
C CYS A 140 14.82 -11.55 24.46
N CYS A 141 14.42 -10.62 25.32
CA CYS A 141 15.14 -9.39 25.65
C CYS A 141 15.36 -8.42 24.49
N GLU A 142 15.80 -7.24 24.81
CA GLU A 142 16.22 -6.22 23.86
C GLU A 142 17.65 -6.50 23.37
N PHE A 143 17.92 -6.26 22.08
CA PHE A 143 19.27 -6.32 21.55
C PHE A 143 20.08 -5.10 21.98
N GLN A 144 21.31 -5.34 22.45
CA GLN A 144 22.25 -4.26 22.73
C GLN A 144 22.79 -3.67 21.42
N LEU A 145 22.16 -2.58 20.97
CA LEU A 145 22.45 -1.95 19.68
C LEU A 145 23.39 -0.74 19.77
N GLY A 146 23.87 -0.39 20.97
CA GLY A 146 24.74 0.76 21.18
C GLY A 146 26.04 0.74 20.36
N LYS A 147 26.62 -0.45 20.12
CA LYS A 147 27.81 -0.61 19.26
C LYS A 147 27.56 -0.36 17.78
N ARG A 148 26.28 -0.27 17.39
CA ARG A 148 25.84 -0.04 16.00
C ARG A 148 25.26 1.35 15.80
N ASP A 149 25.45 2.24 16.75
CA ASP A 149 24.90 3.60 16.76
C ASP A 149 23.38 3.69 16.63
N LEU A 150 22.68 2.64 17.05
CA LEU A 150 21.21 2.57 17.01
C LEU A 150 20.57 3.04 18.32
N TYR A 151 21.36 3.48 19.29
CA TYR A 151 20.90 4.14 20.51
C TYR A 151 21.47 5.56 20.63
N PRO A 152 20.73 6.46 21.29
CA PRO A 152 21.29 7.76 21.64
C PRO A 152 22.58 7.60 22.46
N ARG A 153 23.65 8.26 22.06
CA ARG A 153 24.96 8.14 22.71
C ARG A 153 25.04 8.81 24.07
N VAL A 154 24.14 9.75 24.35
CA VAL A 154 24.11 10.52 25.57
C VAL A 154 22.96 10.01 26.44
N GLY A 155 23.28 9.45 27.61
CA GLY A 155 22.28 8.99 28.58
C GLY A 155 21.39 10.13 29.04
N GLY A 156 20.11 9.81 29.26
CA GLY A 156 19.12 10.77 29.73
C GLY A 156 18.51 11.68 28.65
N THR A 157 18.71 11.39 27.40
CA THR A 157 18.04 12.13 26.31
C THR A 157 16.54 11.90 26.36
N LEU A 158 15.81 12.95 26.67
CA LEU A 158 14.36 12.89 26.86
C LEU A 158 13.57 12.91 25.54
N ASN A 159 14.20 13.17 24.41
CA ASN A 159 13.52 13.34 23.14
C ASN A 159 14.07 12.38 22.08
N GLN A 160 13.58 11.15 22.09
CA GLN A 160 13.91 10.14 21.07
C GLN A 160 13.52 10.62 19.67
N GLN A 161 12.43 11.35 19.54
CA GLN A 161 11.98 11.86 18.24
C GLN A 161 12.98 12.86 17.64
N ALA A 162 13.57 13.75 18.44
CA ALA A 162 14.62 14.66 17.99
C ALA A 162 15.90 13.91 17.59
N HIS A 163 16.20 12.76 18.21
CA HIS A 163 17.29 11.91 17.77
C HIS A 163 17.03 11.34 16.38
N TYR A 164 15.85 10.81 16.11
CA TYR A 164 15.48 10.28 14.79
C TYR A 164 15.42 11.37 13.71
N GLU A 165 14.92 12.54 14.02
CA GLU A 165 14.90 13.69 13.12
C GLU A 165 16.32 14.13 12.72
N ASN A 166 17.28 14.07 13.65
CA ASN A 166 18.69 14.35 13.39
C ASN A 166 19.40 13.26 12.58
N GLU A 167 18.85 12.05 12.56
CA GLU A 167 19.38 10.91 11.80
C GLU A 167 18.73 10.78 10.40
N VAL A 168 17.71 11.62 10.09
CA VAL A 168 17.11 11.64 8.75
C VAL A 168 18.18 11.96 7.70
N GLY A 169 18.30 11.05 6.73
CA GLY A 169 19.29 11.16 5.66
C GLY A 169 20.65 10.52 5.96
N LYS A 170 20.91 10.04 7.18
CA LYS A 170 22.08 9.20 7.48
C LYS A 170 21.78 7.74 7.17
N GLU A 171 22.78 7.04 6.66
CA GLU A 171 22.73 5.61 6.41
C GLU A 171 23.28 4.84 7.61
N HIS A 172 22.51 3.86 8.09
CA HIS A 172 22.92 2.92 9.14
C HIS A 172 23.07 1.53 8.55
N ARG A 173 24.25 0.96 8.69
CA ARG A 173 24.56 -0.36 8.14
C ARG A 173 24.28 -1.44 9.17
N LEU A 174 23.38 -2.34 8.86
CA LEU A 174 23.14 -3.57 9.60
C LEU A 174 23.73 -4.75 8.83
N PHE A 175 24.54 -5.53 9.50
CA PHE A 175 25.08 -6.77 8.96
C PHE A 175 24.30 -7.94 9.52
N ASN A 176 23.71 -8.74 8.66
CA ASN A 176 23.38 -10.12 8.95
C ASN A 176 24.44 -11.02 8.29
N PHE A 177 24.45 -12.31 8.61
CA PHE A 177 25.46 -13.24 8.11
C PHE A 177 25.44 -13.44 6.58
N GLU A 178 24.43 -12.98 5.89
CA GLU A 178 24.22 -13.21 4.46
C GLU A 178 24.18 -11.91 3.64
N ASN A 179 23.69 -10.80 4.21
CA ASN A 179 23.50 -9.54 3.47
C ASN A 179 23.70 -8.30 4.34
N GLU A 180 24.22 -7.25 3.74
CA GLU A 180 24.24 -5.90 4.31
C GLU A 180 22.88 -5.23 4.09
N VAL A 181 22.25 -4.74 5.15
CA VAL A 181 21.01 -3.97 5.09
C VAL A 181 21.31 -2.52 5.46
N ILE A 182 21.06 -1.60 4.54
CA ILE A 182 21.22 -0.17 4.78
C ILE A 182 19.88 0.39 5.22
N LEU A 183 19.86 1.02 6.40
CA LEU A 183 18.69 1.71 6.93
C LEU A 183 18.89 3.22 6.86
N THR A 184 17.94 3.93 6.30
CA THR A 184 17.84 5.40 6.44
C THR A 184 17.19 5.76 7.78
N GLY A 185 17.26 7.02 8.20
CA GLY A 185 16.71 7.47 9.48
C GLY A 185 15.22 7.13 9.66
N ALA A 186 14.43 7.15 8.58
CA ALA A 186 13.03 6.73 8.62
C ALA A 186 12.88 5.23 8.90
N HIS A 187 13.70 4.39 8.29
CA HIS A 187 13.73 2.95 8.54
C HIS A 187 14.26 2.61 9.94
N LEU A 188 15.17 3.44 10.47
CA LEU A 188 15.68 3.27 11.83
C LEU A 188 14.58 3.39 12.88
N GLY A 189 13.70 4.39 12.76
CA GLY A 189 12.54 4.54 13.63
C GLY A 189 11.61 3.33 13.58
N ALA A 190 11.29 2.87 12.38
CA ALA A 190 10.47 1.67 12.19
C ALA A 190 11.14 0.41 12.75
N PHE A 191 12.45 0.25 12.55
CA PHE A 191 13.22 -0.87 13.08
C PHE A 191 13.22 -0.90 14.60
N GLN A 192 13.39 0.25 15.26
CA GLN A 192 13.36 0.32 16.72
C GLN A 192 11.95 0.05 17.28
N TRP A 193 10.90 0.49 16.62
CA TRP A 193 9.52 0.13 16.96
C TRP A 193 9.30 -1.38 16.91
N LEU A 194 9.80 -2.05 15.88
CA LEU A 194 9.73 -3.50 15.73
C LEU A 194 10.52 -4.26 16.81
N MET A 195 11.48 -3.62 17.46
CA MET A 195 12.25 -4.22 18.55
C MET A 195 11.45 -4.25 19.86
N HIS A 196 10.36 -3.48 19.97
CA HIS A 196 9.51 -3.39 21.18
C HIS A 196 8.15 -4.10 21.01
N LEU A 197 7.86 -4.65 19.83
CA LEU A 197 6.70 -5.51 19.57
C LEU A 197 7.08 -6.99 19.77
#